data_9373e531341221a111158caaa1fb8e36
#
_entry.id   9373e531341221a111158caaa1fb8e36
#
_cell.length_a   1.000
_cell.length_b   1.000
_cell.length_c   1.000
_cell.angle_alpha   90.00
_cell.angle_beta   90.00
_cell.angle_gamma   90.00
#
_symmetry.space_group_name_H-M   'P 1'
#
loop_
_entity.id
_entity.type
_entity.pdbx_description
1 polymer ?
#
loop_
_entity_poly.entity_id
_entity_poly.type
_entity_poly.pdbx_seq_one_letter_code
_entity_poly.pdbx_strand_id
1 'polypeptide(L)'
;MIYLDNSATTQPCEACVRVMTELLTDCWGNPSSVHAHGIAAHHRLRQAREQVASALGAEPDRVFFTSGGTEADNWAIFSAAERLGKRGHHIVTTAVEHHAVLHPMQKLEAKGFEVTYLQPDREGNITVDALKKALRPDTILVSVMMVNNETGAVNDIAAVARMLKVENLSLIHISEPTRPY
;
A
#
# COMPACT_ATOMS: atom_id res chain seq x y z
N MET A 1 -29.49 7.10 -11.60
CA MET A 1 -28.36 7.99 -11.20
C MET A 1 -27.09 7.27 -11.59
N ILE A 2 -26.16 7.93 -12.27
CA ILE A 2 -24.83 7.35 -12.59
C ILE A 2 -23.86 7.85 -11.53
N TYR A 3 -23.21 6.91 -10.81
CA TYR A 3 -22.21 7.23 -9.79
C TYR A 3 -20.80 7.08 -10.38
N LEU A 4 -20.02 8.16 -10.39
CA LEU A 4 -18.70 8.23 -11.01
C LEU A 4 -17.56 8.49 -10.01
N ASP A 5 -17.86 8.51 -8.72
CA ASP A 5 -16.89 8.81 -7.66
C ASP A 5 -16.42 7.55 -6.90
N ASN A 6 -16.15 6.48 -7.65
CA ASN A 6 -15.68 5.20 -7.06
C ASN A 6 -14.26 5.27 -6.47
N SER A 7 -13.48 6.30 -6.81
CA SER A 7 -12.18 6.54 -6.18
C SER A 7 -12.31 6.97 -4.71
N ALA A 8 -13.38 7.69 -4.37
CA ALA A 8 -13.66 8.07 -2.98
C ALA A 8 -14.28 6.92 -2.19
N THR A 9 -15.35 6.30 -2.73
CA THR A 9 -16.04 5.18 -2.09
C THR A 9 -16.77 4.33 -3.12
N THR A 10 -16.98 3.05 -2.81
CA THR A 10 -17.72 2.11 -3.68
C THR A 10 -18.75 1.36 -2.85
N GLN A 11 -19.93 1.18 -3.40
CA GLN A 11 -20.96 0.36 -2.78
C GLN A 11 -20.45 -1.08 -2.62
N PRO A 12 -20.49 -1.67 -1.41
CA PRO A 12 -20.15 -3.07 -1.22
C PRO A 12 -21.03 -3.99 -2.09
N CYS A 13 -20.44 -5.00 -2.70
CA CYS A 13 -21.20 -6.00 -3.44
C CYS A 13 -22.02 -6.89 -2.49
N GLU A 14 -23.06 -7.52 -3.02
CA GLU A 14 -23.97 -8.37 -2.22
C GLU A 14 -23.22 -9.49 -1.47
N ALA A 15 -22.22 -10.10 -2.09
CA ALA A 15 -21.40 -11.14 -1.46
C ALA A 15 -20.65 -10.58 -0.24
N CYS A 16 -20.11 -9.38 -0.34
CA CYS A 16 -19.43 -8.71 0.76
C CYS A 16 -20.41 -8.41 1.92
N VAL A 17 -21.56 -7.82 1.60
CA VAL A 17 -22.60 -7.51 2.60
C VAL A 17 -23.06 -8.77 3.33
N ARG A 18 -23.30 -9.87 2.59
CA ARG A 18 -23.69 -11.16 3.18
C ARG A 18 -22.65 -11.69 4.15
N VAL A 19 -21.39 -11.75 3.76
CA VAL A 19 -20.29 -12.24 4.61
C VAL A 19 -20.09 -11.34 5.83
N MET A 20 -20.16 -10.02 5.67
CA MET A 20 -20.09 -9.08 6.80
C MET A 20 -21.24 -9.31 7.80
N THR A 21 -22.46 -9.50 7.30
CA THR A 21 -23.63 -9.79 8.16
C THR A 21 -23.43 -11.09 8.91
N GLU A 22 -23.06 -12.19 8.22
CA GLU A 22 -22.75 -13.48 8.84
C GLU A 22 -21.70 -13.35 9.95
N LEU A 23 -20.60 -12.63 9.70
CA LEU A 23 -19.55 -12.47 10.70
C LEU A 23 -20.01 -11.66 11.91
N LEU A 24 -20.85 -10.65 11.71
CA LEU A 24 -21.37 -9.82 12.81
C LEU A 24 -22.42 -10.53 13.65
N THR A 25 -23.19 -11.45 13.07
CA THR A 25 -24.28 -12.15 13.77
C THR A 25 -23.87 -13.51 14.33
N ASP A 26 -23.11 -14.31 13.55
CA ASP A 26 -22.90 -15.73 13.83
C ASP A 26 -21.43 -16.04 14.21
N CYS A 27 -20.46 -15.20 13.82
CA CYS A 27 -19.04 -15.46 14.02
C CYS A 27 -18.29 -14.25 14.64
N TRP A 28 -18.88 -13.61 15.63
CA TRP A 28 -18.41 -12.39 16.29
C TRP A 28 -17.33 -12.61 17.36
N GLY A 29 -16.86 -13.84 17.58
CA GLY A 29 -15.89 -14.17 18.61
C GLY A 29 -14.53 -13.48 18.40
N ASN A 30 -13.81 -13.25 19.51
CA ASN A 30 -12.45 -12.76 19.44
C ASN A 30 -11.52 -13.86 18.90
N PRO A 31 -10.86 -13.70 17.76
CA PRO A 31 -9.99 -14.72 17.15
C PRO A 31 -8.76 -15.10 17.99
N SER A 32 -8.43 -14.34 19.04
CA SER A 32 -7.37 -14.67 19.99
C SER A 32 -7.84 -15.55 21.16
N SER A 33 -9.15 -15.79 21.30
CA SER A 33 -9.71 -16.61 22.37
C SER A 33 -9.65 -18.09 22.04
N VAL A 34 -9.38 -18.93 23.07
CA VAL A 34 -9.21 -20.39 22.92
C VAL A 34 -10.51 -21.19 23.02
N HIS A 35 -11.66 -20.55 23.30
CA HIS A 35 -12.96 -21.20 23.32
C HIS A 35 -13.59 -21.29 21.90
N ALA A 36 -14.66 -22.06 21.75
CA ALA A 36 -15.25 -22.39 20.45
C ALA A 36 -15.55 -21.18 19.56
N HIS A 37 -16.14 -20.09 20.10
CA HIS A 37 -16.41 -18.87 19.31
C HIS A 37 -15.12 -18.19 18.82
N GLY A 38 -14.05 -18.17 19.65
CA GLY A 38 -12.75 -17.61 19.26
C GLY A 38 -12.09 -18.45 18.18
N ILE A 39 -12.11 -19.76 18.31
CA ILE A 39 -11.58 -20.70 17.32
C ILE A 39 -12.29 -20.54 15.98
N ALA A 40 -13.64 -20.45 15.98
CA ALA A 40 -14.42 -20.22 14.77
C ALA A 40 -14.00 -18.90 14.06
N ALA A 41 -13.92 -17.80 14.82
CA ALA A 41 -13.47 -16.50 14.29
C ALA A 41 -12.03 -16.55 13.76
N HIS A 42 -11.13 -17.25 14.45
CA HIS A 42 -9.74 -17.47 14.00
C HIS A 42 -9.68 -18.20 12.65
N HIS A 43 -10.47 -19.25 12.47
CA HIS A 43 -10.53 -19.98 11.21
C HIS A 43 -11.02 -19.08 10.06
N ARG A 44 -12.04 -18.26 10.28
CA ARG A 44 -12.56 -17.33 9.27
C ARG A 44 -11.52 -16.27 8.88
N LEU A 45 -10.82 -15.69 9.86
CA LEU A 45 -9.75 -14.74 9.61
C LEU A 45 -8.58 -15.36 8.84
N ARG A 46 -8.19 -16.59 9.20
CA ARG A 46 -7.15 -17.34 8.50
C ARG A 46 -7.56 -17.63 7.06
N GLN A 47 -8.75 -18.11 6.82
CA GLN A 47 -9.30 -18.36 5.48
C GLN A 47 -9.28 -17.09 4.62
N ALA A 48 -9.73 -15.95 5.17
CA ALA A 48 -9.68 -14.67 4.46
C ALA A 48 -8.25 -14.28 4.07
N ARG A 49 -7.30 -14.48 4.98
CA ARG A 49 -5.87 -14.20 4.72
C ARG A 49 -5.30 -15.09 3.63
N GLU A 50 -5.61 -16.39 3.64
CA GLU A 50 -5.20 -17.34 2.62
C GLU A 50 -5.77 -16.97 1.24
N GLN A 51 -7.04 -16.55 1.17
CA GLN A 51 -7.69 -16.10 -0.07
C GLN A 51 -7.02 -14.82 -0.64
N VAL A 52 -6.77 -13.82 0.20
CA VAL A 52 -6.07 -12.60 -0.24
C VAL A 52 -4.65 -12.91 -0.68
N ALA A 53 -3.91 -13.71 0.08
CA ALA A 53 -2.56 -14.13 -0.27
C ALA A 53 -2.52 -14.84 -1.63
N SER A 54 -3.43 -15.79 -1.85
CA SER A 54 -3.56 -16.49 -3.15
C SER A 54 -3.85 -15.54 -4.31
N ALA A 55 -4.73 -14.56 -4.11
CA ALA A 55 -5.05 -13.58 -5.15
C ALA A 55 -3.87 -12.65 -5.49
N LEU A 56 -3.01 -12.38 -4.51
CA LEU A 56 -1.83 -11.51 -4.67
C LEU A 56 -0.55 -12.28 -5.02
N GLY A 57 -0.58 -13.61 -5.08
CA GLY A 57 0.63 -14.43 -5.26
C GLY A 57 1.62 -14.29 -4.09
N ALA A 58 1.11 -14.09 -2.88
CA ALA A 58 1.90 -13.89 -1.66
C ALA A 58 1.71 -15.06 -0.67
N GLU A 59 2.63 -15.16 0.30
CA GLU A 59 2.48 -16.09 1.42
C GLU A 59 1.48 -15.54 2.45
N PRO A 60 0.60 -16.37 3.04
CA PRO A 60 -0.42 -15.90 3.98
C PRO A 60 0.12 -15.17 5.21
N ASP A 61 1.29 -15.54 5.71
CA ASP A 61 1.95 -14.91 6.86
C ASP A 61 2.51 -13.51 6.54
N ARG A 62 2.54 -13.13 5.26
CA ARG A 62 2.94 -11.79 4.79
C ARG A 62 1.75 -10.85 4.52
N VAL A 63 0.53 -11.33 4.75
CA VAL A 63 -0.68 -10.51 4.58
C VAL A 63 -1.13 -9.99 5.95
N PHE A 64 -1.22 -8.68 6.08
CA PHE A 64 -1.66 -7.99 7.29
C PHE A 64 -2.89 -7.15 6.97
N PHE A 65 -3.95 -7.32 7.77
CA PHE A 65 -5.15 -6.51 7.66
C PHE A 65 -5.00 -5.25 8.50
N THR A 66 -5.39 -4.13 7.92
CA THR A 66 -5.40 -2.81 8.55
C THR A 66 -6.79 -2.19 8.44
N SER A 67 -7.03 -1.09 9.11
CA SER A 67 -8.30 -0.35 9.04
C SER A 67 -8.53 0.32 7.66
N GLY A 68 -7.48 0.46 6.85
CA GLY A 68 -7.54 1.06 5.52
C GLY A 68 -6.18 1.40 4.96
N GLY A 69 -6.16 1.93 3.73
CA GLY A 69 -4.92 2.27 3.01
C GLY A 69 -4.03 3.25 3.79
N THR A 70 -4.61 4.26 4.41
CA THR A 70 -3.85 5.24 5.20
C THR A 70 -3.03 4.59 6.33
N GLU A 71 -3.59 3.62 7.05
CA GLU A 71 -2.84 2.90 8.07
C GLU A 71 -1.77 2.02 7.45
N ALA A 72 -2.09 1.30 6.37
CA ALA A 72 -1.14 0.44 5.67
C ALA A 72 0.07 1.23 5.13
N ASP A 73 -0.18 2.36 4.48
CA ASP A 73 0.86 3.23 3.93
C ASP A 73 1.75 3.81 5.03
N ASN A 74 1.15 4.34 6.09
CA ASN A 74 1.90 4.87 7.21
C ASN A 74 2.75 3.80 7.88
N TRP A 75 2.19 2.60 8.09
CA TRP A 75 2.92 1.50 8.68
C TRP A 75 4.11 1.09 7.80
N ALA A 76 3.91 0.92 6.51
CA ALA A 76 4.96 0.55 5.57
C ALA A 76 6.08 1.60 5.53
N ILE A 77 5.74 2.88 5.40
CA ILE A 77 6.69 3.98 5.27
C ILE A 77 7.51 4.16 6.55
N PHE A 78 6.85 4.26 7.71
CA PHE A 78 7.57 4.46 8.98
C PHE A 78 8.40 3.25 9.38
N SER A 79 7.91 2.02 9.16
CA SER A 79 8.69 0.81 9.43
C SER A 79 9.91 0.69 8.53
N ALA A 80 9.80 1.07 7.26
CA ALA A 80 10.94 1.09 6.34
C ALA A 80 11.99 2.12 6.79
N ALA A 81 11.55 3.33 7.12
CA ALA A 81 12.44 4.39 7.60
C ALA A 81 13.15 3.99 8.90
N GLU A 82 12.45 3.41 9.86
CA GLU A 82 13.03 2.95 11.13
C GLU A 82 14.06 1.83 10.93
N ARG A 83 13.72 0.81 10.13
CA ARG A 83 14.60 -0.34 9.90
C ARG A 83 15.83 0.00 9.09
N LEU A 84 15.68 0.88 8.10
CA LEU A 84 16.71 1.18 7.11
C LEU A 84 17.46 2.48 7.40
N GLY A 85 17.00 3.29 8.35
CA GLY A 85 17.60 4.59 8.70
C GLY A 85 19.08 4.55 9.11
N LYS A 86 19.60 3.36 9.51
CA LYS A 86 21.04 3.17 9.74
C LYS A 86 21.86 3.03 8.43
N ARG A 87 21.20 2.76 7.30
CA ARG A 87 21.85 2.59 5.99
C ARG A 87 21.87 3.87 5.17
N GLY A 88 20.93 4.77 5.44
CA GLY A 88 20.80 6.04 4.71
C GLY A 88 19.59 6.82 5.20
N HIS A 89 19.49 8.06 4.74
CA HIS A 89 18.43 8.98 5.17
C HIS A 89 17.67 9.60 3.97
N HIS A 90 17.88 9.08 2.76
CA HIS A 90 17.23 9.57 1.57
C HIS A 90 16.05 8.68 1.15
N ILE A 91 14.94 9.34 0.80
CA ILE A 91 13.69 8.72 0.34
C ILE A 91 13.28 9.38 -0.97
N VAL A 92 12.80 8.59 -1.93
CA VAL A 92 12.25 9.09 -3.19
C VAL A 92 10.76 8.77 -3.22
N THR A 93 9.94 9.78 -3.52
CA THR A 93 8.51 9.64 -3.73
C THR A 93 8.04 10.52 -4.88
N THR A 94 6.75 10.59 -5.14
CA THR A 94 6.20 11.48 -6.18
C THR A 94 5.43 12.65 -5.57
N ALA A 95 5.38 13.78 -6.28
CA ALA A 95 4.65 14.95 -5.85
C ALA A 95 3.11 14.77 -5.95
N VAL A 96 2.68 13.71 -6.62
CA VAL A 96 1.27 13.41 -6.92
C VAL A 96 0.73 12.21 -6.13
N GLU A 97 1.44 11.79 -5.08
CA GLU A 97 0.99 10.74 -4.18
C GLU A 97 -0.26 11.16 -3.38
N HIS A 98 -1.00 10.16 -2.93
CA HIS A 98 -2.08 10.38 -1.98
C HIS A 98 -1.54 10.96 -0.65
N HIS A 99 -2.36 11.72 0.07
CA HIS A 99 -1.99 12.33 1.36
C HIS A 99 -1.55 11.30 2.42
N ALA A 100 -2.02 10.06 2.32
CA ALA A 100 -1.56 8.95 3.16
C ALA A 100 -0.06 8.65 3.03
N VAL A 101 0.57 9.08 1.92
CA VAL A 101 2.01 9.01 1.66
C VAL A 101 2.68 10.35 1.91
N LEU A 102 2.14 11.45 1.37
CA LEU A 102 2.78 12.78 1.48
C LEU A 102 2.96 13.24 2.93
N HIS A 103 1.95 13.05 3.78
CA HIS A 103 2.06 13.45 5.19
C HIS A 103 3.12 12.65 5.98
N PRO A 104 3.23 11.31 5.86
CA PRO A 104 4.37 10.57 6.40
C PRO A 104 5.71 11.07 5.91
N MET A 105 5.86 11.40 4.62
CA MET A 105 7.11 11.94 4.08
C MET A 105 7.50 13.25 4.75
N GLN A 106 6.57 14.20 4.90
CA GLN A 106 6.79 15.46 5.62
C GLN A 106 7.19 15.25 7.09
N LYS A 107 6.59 14.23 7.76
CA LYS A 107 6.99 13.88 9.12
C LYS A 107 8.39 13.28 9.20
N LEU A 108 8.81 12.56 8.18
CA LEU A 108 10.17 12.01 8.09
C LEU A 108 11.19 13.11 7.81
N GLU A 109 10.87 14.11 6.96
CA GLU A 109 11.69 15.31 6.76
C GLU A 109 11.92 16.05 8.10
N ALA A 110 10.87 16.23 8.90
CA ALA A 110 11.00 16.84 10.23
C ALA A 110 11.85 16.01 11.20
N LYS A 111 12.09 14.71 10.91
CA LYS A 111 12.98 13.82 11.67
C LYS A 111 14.39 13.70 11.07
N GLY A 112 14.71 14.50 10.04
CA GLY A 112 16.04 14.56 9.43
C GLY A 112 16.25 13.64 8.23
N PHE A 113 15.20 13.05 7.67
CA PHE A 113 15.29 12.39 6.38
C PHE A 113 15.24 13.41 5.24
N GLU A 114 15.92 13.13 4.16
CA GLU A 114 15.83 13.89 2.92
C GLU A 114 14.83 13.21 1.97
N VAL A 115 13.84 13.96 1.49
CA VAL A 115 12.81 13.42 0.58
C VAL A 115 12.89 14.11 -0.76
N THR A 116 13.08 13.32 -1.82
CA THR A 116 12.97 13.80 -3.21
C THR A 116 11.60 13.52 -3.75
N TYR A 117 10.86 14.58 -4.13
CA TYR A 117 9.54 14.51 -4.74
C TYR A 117 9.66 14.62 -6.26
N LEU A 118 9.49 13.51 -6.96
CA LEU A 118 9.51 13.48 -8.42
C LEU A 118 8.27 14.17 -8.98
N GLN A 119 8.49 15.03 -9.96
CA GLN A 119 7.40 15.66 -10.70
C GLN A 119 6.95 14.73 -11.84
N PRO A 120 5.65 14.58 -12.06
CA PRO A 120 5.15 13.82 -13.21
C PRO A 120 5.45 14.56 -14.52
N ASP A 121 5.46 13.82 -15.60
CA ASP A 121 5.48 14.37 -16.95
C ASP A 121 4.11 15.01 -17.33
N ARG A 122 3.98 15.44 -18.59
CA ARG A 122 2.75 16.07 -19.09
C ARG A 122 1.54 15.13 -19.12
N GLU A 123 1.79 13.83 -19.11
CA GLU A 123 0.77 12.77 -19.12
C GLU A 123 0.43 12.29 -17.70
N GLY A 124 1.11 12.83 -16.70
CA GLY A 124 0.92 12.50 -15.28
C GLY A 124 1.75 11.31 -14.81
N ASN A 125 2.68 10.79 -15.63
CA ASN A 125 3.46 9.59 -15.31
C ASN A 125 4.83 9.94 -14.72
N ILE A 126 5.36 9.03 -13.92
CA ILE A 126 6.75 9.08 -13.43
C ILE A 126 7.62 8.21 -14.33
N THR A 127 8.58 8.82 -14.99
CA THR A 127 9.48 8.07 -15.87
C THR A 127 10.56 7.35 -15.07
N VAL A 128 10.96 6.15 -15.55
CA VAL A 128 12.05 5.38 -14.93
C VAL A 128 13.36 6.18 -14.93
N ASP A 129 13.61 6.97 -15.97
CA ASP A 129 14.80 7.82 -16.06
C ASP A 129 14.83 8.95 -15.02
N ALA A 130 13.68 9.57 -14.73
CA ALA A 130 13.57 10.58 -13.67
C ALA A 130 13.85 9.95 -12.30
N LEU A 131 13.27 8.77 -12.06
CA LEU A 131 13.51 8.03 -10.83
C LEU A 131 14.99 7.64 -10.70
N LYS A 132 15.60 7.09 -11.76
CA LYS A 132 17.00 6.67 -11.75
C LYS A 132 17.95 7.83 -11.43
N LYS A 133 17.66 9.02 -11.96
CA LYS A 133 18.46 10.24 -11.67
C LYS A 133 18.33 10.72 -10.24
N ALA A 134 17.22 10.43 -9.59
CA ALA A 134 16.96 10.81 -8.21
C ALA A 134 17.55 9.83 -7.18
N LEU A 135 17.92 8.63 -7.59
CA LEU A 135 18.53 7.65 -6.69
C LEU A 135 19.91 8.09 -6.24
N ARG A 136 20.21 7.85 -4.97
CA ARG A 136 21.48 8.15 -4.31
C ARG A 136 21.98 6.90 -3.58
N PRO A 137 23.27 6.80 -3.26
CA PRO A 137 23.81 5.67 -2.49
C PRO A 137 23.17 5.49 -1.11
N ASP A 138 22.65 6.56 -0.52
CA ASP A 138 21.95 6.58 0.75
C ASP A 138 20.41 6.53 0.62
N THR A 139 19.88 6.25 -0.57
CA THR A 139 18.43 6.03 -0.77
C THR A 139 18.02 4.72 -0.11
N ILE A 140 17.05 4.78 0.78
CA ILE A 140 16.55 3.61 1.53
C ILE A 140 15.15 3.20 1.15
N LEU A 141 14.37 4.09 0.54
CA LEU A 141 12.97 3.87 0.23
C LEU A 141 12.61 4.59 -1.08
N VAL A 142 11.86 3.90 -1.91
CA VAL A 142 11.18 4.47 -3.08
C VAL A 142 9.70 4.16 -2.95
N SER A 143 8.85 5.18 -3.05
CA SER A 143 7.39 5.06 -3.01
C SER A 143 6.79 5.71 -4.24
N VAL A 144 6.11 4.92 -5.07
CA VAL A 144 5.47 5.38 -6.32
C VAL A 144 4.12 4.71 -6.45
N MET A 145 3.05 5.51 -6.56
CA MET A 145 1.71 4.99 -6.78
C MET A 145 1.59 4.33 -8.16
N MET A 146 0.85 3.22 -8.26
CA MET A 146 0.61 2.54 -9.53
C MET A 146 -0.37 3.33 -10.39
N VAL A 147 -1.47 3.76 -9.81
CA VAL A 147 -2.51 4.53 -10.51
C VAL A 147 -2.85 5.76 -9.68
N ASN A 148 -2.79 6.93 -10.31
CA ASN A 148 -3.19 8.15 -9.63
C ASN A 148 -4.72 8.21 -9.50
N ASN A 149 -5.21 8.35 -8.27
CA ASN A 149 -6.63 8.33 -7.96
C ASN A 149 -7.41 9.55 -8.48
N GLU A 150 -6.73 10.64 -8.81
CA GLU A 150 -7.36 11.88 -9.31
C GLU A 150 -7.31 11.97 -10.84
N THR A 151 -6.16 11.65 -11.43
CA THR A 151 -5.93 11.81 -12.89
C THR A 151 -6.13 10.51 -13.67
N GLY A 152 -6.04 9.35 -13.02
CA GLY A 152 -6.05 8.05 -13.68
C GLY A 152 -4.72 7.69 -14.38
N ALA A 153 -3.67 8.50 -14.24
CA ALA A 153 -2.36 8.20 -14.81
C ALA A 153 -1.79 6.90 -14.21
N VAL A 154 -1.25 6.03 -15.08
CA VAL A 154 -0.75 4.69 -14.71
C VAL A 154 0.75 4.64 -14.84
N ASN A 155 1.47 4.42 -13.74
CA ASN A 155 2.92 4.27 -13.73
C ASN A 155 3.34 2.81 -14.02
N ASP A 156 4.40 2.61 -14.80
CA ASP A 156 4.98 1.28 -15.05
C ASP A 156 5.79 0.80 -13.83
N ILE A 157 5.05 0.34 -12.80
CA ILE A 157 5.65 -0.17 -11.57
C ILE A 157 6.52 -1.41 -11.83
N ALA A 158 6.22 -2.18 -12.86
CA ALA A 158 7.04 -3.34 -13.22
C ALA A 158 8.43 -2.91 -13.73
N ALA A 159 8.51 -1.85 -14.55
CA ALA A 159 9.78 -1.28 -14.98
C ALA A 159 10.55 -0.65 -13.81
N VAL A 160 9.86 0.10 -12.95
CA VAL A 160 10.43 0.66 -11.71
C VAL A 160 11.00 -0.46 -10.83
N ALA A 161 10.25 -1.52 -10.57
CA ALA A 161 10.70 -2.64 -9.75
C ALA A 161 11.92 -3.37 -10.34
N ARG A 162 11.93 -3.59 -11.65
CA ARG A 162 13.09 -4.18 -12.34
C ARG A 162 14.35 -3.33 -12.18
N MET A 163 14.22 -2.01 -12.34
CA MET A 163 15.35 -1.08 -12.18
C MET A 163 15.86 -1.08 -10.74
N LEU A 164 14.98 -0.96 -9.74
CA LEU A 164 15.36 -0.94 -8.32
C LEU A 164 15.98 -2.26 -7.84
N LYS A 165 15.55 -3.40 -8.40
CA LYS A 165 16.15 -4.71 -8.10
C LYS A 165 17.61 -4.78 -8.53
N VAL A 166 17.98 -4.18 -9.64
CA VAL A 166 19.37 -4.08 -10.09
C VAL A 166 20.20 -3.23 -9.12
N GLU A 167 19.62 -2.21 -8.54
CA GLU A 167 20.28 -1.30 -7.57
C GLU A 167 20.22 -1.81 -6.12
N ASN A 168 19.74 -3.04 -5.86
CA ASN A 168 19.55 -3.62 -4.52
C ASN A 168 18.70 -2.77 -3.55
N LEU A 169 17.74 -2.02 -4.09
CA LEU A 169 16.83 -1.16 -3.33
C LEU A 169 15.49 -1.85 -3.09
N SER A 170 14.92 -1.61 -1.90
CA SER A 170 13.57 -2.05 -1.57
C SER A 170 12.54 -1.08 -2.16
N LEU A 171 11.60 -1.61 -2.93
CA LEU A 171 10.45 -0.87 -3.42
C LEU A 171 9.28 -1.10 -2.47
N ILE A 172 8.70 -0.03 -1.96
CA ILE A 172 7.32 -0.03 -1.51
C ILE A 172 6.50 0.58 -2.65
N HIS A 173 5.71 -0.23 -3.31
CA HIS A 173 4.68 0.30 -4.20
C HIS A 173 3.36 0.30 -3.44
N ILE A 174 2.83 1.48 -3.26
CA ILE A 174 1.50 1.69 -2.75
C ILE A 174 0.61 1.71 -3.98
N SER A 175 -0.10 0.61 -4.20
CA SER A 175 -1.17 0.58 -5.17
C SER A 175 -2.45 0.93 -4.43
N GLU A 176 -3.15 1.97 -4.85
CA GLU A 176 -4.57 2.01 -4.65
C GLU A 176 -5.12 0.66 -5.11
N PRO A 177 -6.01 0.01 -4.33
CA PRO A 177 -6.56 -1.27 -4.76
C PRO A 177 -7.18 -1.07 -6.12
N THR A 178 -6.61 -1.72 -7.13
CA THR A 178 -7.25 -1.86 -8.42
C THR A 178 -8.56 -2.58 -8.15
N ARG A 179 -9.64 -1.82 -8.02
CA ARG A 179 -10.97 -2.38 -7.93
C ARG A 179 -11.26 -2.99 -9.30
N PRO A 180 -11.47 -4.31 -9.42
CA PRO A 180 -11.90 -4.87 -10.69
C PRO A 180 -13.24 -4.22 -11.04
N TYR A 181 -13.30 -3.65 -12.20
CA TYR A 181 -14.52 -3.10 -12.78
C TYR A 181 -15.52 -4.22 -13.09
#